data_59a7b997ad072c76dfc953494d5e80d8
#
_entry.id   59a7b997ad072c76dfc953494d5e80d8
#
_cell.length_a   1.000
_cell.length_b   1.000
_cell.length_c   1.000
_cell.angle_alpha   90.00
_cell.angle_beta   90.00
_cell.angle_gamma   90.00
#
_symmetry.space_group_name_H-M   'P 1'
#
loop_
_entity.id
_entity.type
_entity.pdbx_description
1 polymer ?
#
loop_
_entity_poly.entity_id
_entity_poly.type
_entity_poly.pdbx_seq_one_letter_code
_entity_poly.pdbx_strand_id
1 'polypeptide(L)'
;DNARIESHRLKTNTQSATAYRGFGGPQGMLGIERVLDHVAHALGKDPLVVRRMNYYADMLPESAGASGGSLKGKMKPQTTPYGMEVEDFILHEMTDALALSSDYEARRAEIAKWNAANPILKKGIALTPVKFGISFTLTHLNQAGALVHVYSDGSVHMNHGGTEMGQGLFQKIAQVAATRFGIDVSDVKITATDTGKVPNTSATAASSGSDLNGMAVKDACDKIRARLSAFLAEHHGVDIDSITFENSRVHVTDHDYSFAEVAALAYQNRIPLSATGFYKTPKVAWDRIKGDGRPFFYF
;
A
#
# COMPACT_ATOMS: atom_id res chain seq x y z
N ASP A 1 -26.77 -1.30 6.88
CA ASP A 1 -26.97 -1.13 5.45
C ASP A 1 -27.47 0.27 5.07
N ASN A 2 -27.85 1.12 6.03
CA ASN A 2 -28.31 2.48 5.76
C ASN A 2 -27.50 3.48 6.58
N ALA A 3 -26.79 4.37 5.92
CA ALA A 3 -26.13 5.51 6.54
C ALA A 3 -26.66 6.80 5.91
N ARG A 4 -27.05 7.76 6.75
CA ARG A 4 -27.36 9.11 6.32
C ARG A 4 -26.34 10.06 6.91
N ILE A 5 -25.61 10.79 6.04
CA ILE A 5 -24.60 11.73 6.43
C ILE A 5 -25.03 13.11 5.93
N GLU A 6 -25.21 14.05 6.85
CA GLU A 6 -25.50 15.43 6.53
C GLU A 6 -24.29 16.31 6.92
N SER A 7 -23.82 17.14 6.01
CA SER A 7 -22.71 18.04 6.23
C SER A 7 -23.10 19.48 5.94
N HIS A 8 -22.84 20.35 6.90
CA HIS A 8 -23.10 21.79 6.78
C HIS A 8 -21.79 22.56 6.79
N ARG A 9 -21.54 23.33 5.73
CA ARG A 9 -20.41 24.25 5.68
C ARG A 9 -20.83 25.61 6.22
N LEU A 10 -20.23 26.01 7.33
CA LEU A 10 -20.53 27.25 8.00
C LEU A 10 -19.41 28.25 7.76
N LYS A 11 -19.78 29.49 7.48
CA LYS A 11 -18.85 30.64 7.48
C LYS A 11 -18.62 31.04 8.91
N THR A 12 -17.39 30.96 9.39
CA THR A 12 -16.99 31.30 10.76
C THR A 12 -15.91 32.35 10.76
N ASN A 13 -15.63 32.94 11.91
CA ASN A 13 -14.53 33.89 12.12
C ASN A 13 -13.22 33.20 12.50
N THR A 14 -13.19 31.86 12.48
CA THR A 14 -11.99 31.06 12.71
C THR A 14 -11.29 30.76 11.41
N GLN A 15 -10.05 30.28 11.49
CA GLN A 15 -9.34 29.76 10.34
C GLN A 15 -10.16 28.67 9.66
N SER A 16 -10.17 28.64 8.34
CA SER A 16 -10.86 27.62 7.58
C SER A 16 -10.29 26.25 7.87
N ALA A 17 -11.16 25.30 8.25
CA ALA A 17 -10.81 23.90 8.23
C ALA A 17 -10.68 23.43 6.78
N THR A 18 -9.52 22.92 6.41
CA THR A 18 -9.21 22.51 5.05
C THR A 18 -8.53 21.15 5.03
N ALA A 19 -8.15 20.70 3.83
CA ALA A 19 -7.49 19.44 3.64
C ALA A 19 -6.20 19.33 4.45
N TYR A 20 -6.13 18.31 5.26
CA TYR A 20 -4.93 17.90 5.97
C TYR A 20 -4.61 16.45 5.61
N ARG A 21 -3.40 15.99 5.86
CA ARG A 21 -2.95 14.62 5.58
C ARG A 21 -3.97 13.58 6.06
N GLY A 22 -4.45 12.72 5.14
CA GLY A 22 -5.59 11.81 5.37
C GLY A 22 -6.94 12.36 4.93
N PHE A 23 -7.05 13.66 4.62
CA PHE A 23 -8.19 14.33 3.99
C PHE A 23 -9.55 14.04 4.65
N GLY A 24 -9.60 14.06 5.98
CA GLY A 24 -10.81 13.80 6.77
C GLY A 24 -11.04 12.33 7.14
N GLY A 25 -10.31 11.39 6.53
CA GLY A 25 -10.35 9.99 6.90
C GLY A 25 -10.05 9.75 8.39
N PRO A 26 -8.97 10.30 8.97
CA PRO A 26 -8.69 10.13 10.40
C PRO A 26 -9.80 10.65 11.31
N GLN A 27 -10.42 11.78 10.97
CA GLN A 27 -11.53 12.34 11.76
C GLN A 27 -12.77 11.44 11.69
N GLY A 28 -13.12 10.93 10.49
CA GLY A 28 -14.21 10.00 10.32
C GLY A 28 -13.98 8.70 11.08
N MET A 29 -12.76 8.17 11.04
CA MET A 29 -12.37 6.97 11.81
C MET A 29 -12.46 7.21 13.30
N LEU A 30 -11.91 8.29 13.82
CA LEU A 30 -12.03 8.62 15.24
C LEU A 30 -13.50 8.70 15.67
N GLY A 31 -14.35 9.31 14.86
CA GLY A 31 -15.78 9.44 15.13
C GLY A 31 -16.46 8.08 15.25
N ILE A 32 -16.32 7.20 14.24
CA ILE A 32 -17.00 5.91 14.24
C ILE A 32 -16.43 4.95 15.29
N GLU A 33 -15.12 4.95 15.52
CA GLU A 33 -14.48 4.11 16.53
C GLU A 33 -14.95 4.47 17.94
N ARG A 34 -15.13 5.76 18.22
CA ARG A 34 -15.74 6.23 19.49
C ARG A 34 -17.20 5.78 19.64
N VAL A 35 -17.99 5.81 18.55
CA VAL A 35 -19.37 5.30 18.57
C VAL A 35 -19.37 3.80 18.90
N LEU A 36 -18.50 3.00 18.25
CA LEU A 36 -18.41 1.56 18.51
C LEU A 36 -17.99 1.24 19.95
N ASP A 37 -17.05 2.01 20.52
CA ASP A 37 -16.66 1.87 21.91
C ASP A 37 -17.83 2.17 22.87
N HIS A 38 -18.59 3.23 22.60
CA HIS A 38 -19.77 3.57 23.42
C HIS A 38 -20.87 2.49 23.32
N VAL A 39 -21.10 1.95 22.13
CA VAL A 39 -22.05 0.83 21.93
C VAL A 39 -21.59 -0.39 22.70
N ALA A 40 -20.32 -0.74 22.61
CA ALA A 40 -19.75 -1.87 23.32
C ALA A 40 -19.89 -1.70 24.83
N HIS A 41 -19.59 -0.53 25.35
CA HIS A 41 -19.73 -0.20 26.77
C HIS A 41 -21.19 -0.31 27.25
N ALA A 42 -22.12 0.25 26.49
CA ALA A 42 -23.56 0.18 26.78
C ALA A 42 -24.10 -1.26 26.77
N LEU A 43 -23.53 -2.12 25.95
CA LEU A 43 -23.91 -3.55 25.86
C LEU A 43 -23.12 -4.45 26.83
N GLY A 44 -22.17 -3.91 27.58
CA GLY A 44 -21.26 -4.72 28.42
C GLY A 44 -20.39 -5.70 27.62
N LYS A 45 -20.07 -5.38 26.38
CA LYS A 45 -19.28 -6.22 25.46
C LYS A 45 -17.86 -5.68 25.29
N ASP A 46 -16.95 -6.58 24.88
CA ASP A 46 -15.65 -6.14 24.39
C ASP A 46 -15.80 -5.33 23.10
N PRO A 47 -15.14 -4.16 22.97
CA PRO A 47 -15.21 -3.34 21.75
C PRO A 47 -14.75 -4.08 20.50
N LEU A 48 -13.78 -5.01 20.59
CA LEU A 48 -13.38 -5.82 19.44
C LEU A 48 -14.49 -6.75 18.95
N VAL A 49 -15.26 -7.31 19.86
CA VAL A 49 -16.43 -8.15 19.51
C VAL A 49 -17.44 -7.34 18.72
N VAL A 50 -17.73 -6.11 19.15
CA VAL A 50 -18.66 -5.22 18.43
C VAL A 50 -18.11 -4.84 17.05
N ARG A 51 -16.81 -4.57 16.94
CA ARG A 51 -16.16 -4.29 15.64
C ARG A 51 -16.27 -5.47 14.69
N ARG A 52 -15.96 -6.68 15.15
CA ARG A 52 -16.06 -7.91 14.34
C ARG A 52 -17.46 -8.15 13.80
N MET A 53 -18.50 -7.84 14.57
CA MET A 53 -19.91 -7.95 14.11
C MET A 53 -20.24 -7.00 12.95
N ASN A 54 -19.42 -5.97 12.74
CA ASN A 54 -19.58 -4.99 11.68
C ASN A 54 -18.63 -5.20 10.50
N TYR A 55 -17.81 -6.26 10.51
CA TYR A 55 -16.99 -6.62 9.37
C TYR A 55 -17.85 -7.15 8.22
N TYR A 56 -17.32 -7.10 7.03
CA TYR A 56 -17.87 -7.89 5.93
C TYR A 56 -17.76 -9.39 6.27
N ALA A 57 -18.62 -10.23 5.70
CA ALA A 57 -18.50 -11.66 5.88
C ALA A 57 -17.25 -12.21 5.16
N ASP A 58 -16.70 -13.32 5.67
CA ASP A 58 -15.60 -13.99 5.01
C ASP A 58 -15.98 -14.38 3.58
N MET A 59 -15.16 -14.00 2.63
CA MET A 59 -15.22 -14.51 1.28
C MET A 59 -14.56 -15.88 1.28
N LEU A 60 -15.35 -16.95 1.33
CA LEU A 60 -14.82 -18.30 1.20
C LEU A 60 -14.18 -18.43 -0.18
N PRO A 61 -12.90 -18.87 -0.29
CA PRO A 61 -12.30 -19.15 -1.59
C PRO A 61 -13.10 -20.23 -2.32
N GLU A 62 -13.31 -20.09 -3.62
CA GLU A 62 -13.96 -21.06 -4.48
C GLU A 62 -13.31 -22.46 -4.46
N SER A 63 -12.14 -22.60 -3.82
CA SER A 63 -11.32 -23.82 -3.79
C SER A 63 -11.50 -24.73 -2.56
N ALA A 64 -12.40 -24.44 -1.64
CA ALA A 64 -12.74 -25.40 -0.58
C ALA A 64 -13.76 -26.43 -1.11
N GLY A 65 -13.41 -27.11 -2.18
CA GLY A 65 -14.08 -28.30 -2.65
C GLY A 65 -13.49 -29.52 -1.97
N ALA A 66 -14.24 -30.12 -1.06
CA ALA A 66 -14.45 -31.56 -0.97
C ALA A 66 -15.01 -31.96 0.40
N SER A 67 -16.16 -32.46 0.31
CA SER A 67 -16.94 -33.38 1.16
C SER A 67 -18.05 -32.76 2.01
N GLY A 68 -19.26 -32.93 1.50
CA GLY A 68 -20.45 -33.15 2.29
C GLY A 68 -21.31 -31.92 2.62
N GLY A 69 -22.33 -31.68 1.81
CA GLY A 69 -23.46 -30.83 2.20
C GLY A 69 -23.64 -29.58 1.35
N SER A 70 -24.48 -29.69 0.34
CA SER A 70 -24.92 -28.60 -0.55
C SER A 70 -25.56 -27.45 0.21
N LEU A 71 -24.83 -26.34 0.37
CA LEU A 71 -25.38 -25.00 0.50
C LEU A 71 -24.77 -24.12 -0.59
N LYS A 72 -25.01 -24.46 -1.85
CA LYS A 72 -24.73 -23.61 -3.01
C LYS A 72 -25.83 -22.55 -3.13
N GLY A 73 -25.90 -21.63 -2.18
CA GLY A 73 -26.42 -20.31 -2.45
C GLY A 73 -25.28 -19.48 -3.01
N LYS A 74 -25.35 -19.02 -4.27
CA LYS A 74 -24.46 -17.97 -4.77
C LYS A 74 -24.60 -16.77 -3.86
N MET A 75 -23.70 -16.60 -2.89
CA MET A 75 -23.64 -15.39 -2.09
C MET A 75 -23.36 -14.24 -3.06
N LYS A 76 -24.24 -13.25 -3.10
CA LYS A 76 -23.99 -12.03 -3.84
C LYS A 76 -22.71 -11.40 -3.30
N PRO A 77 -21.83 -10.87 -4.16
CA PRO A 77 -20.67 -10.12 -3.70
C PRO A 77 -21.11 -9.04 -2.71
N GLN A 78 -20.40 -8.90 -1.61
CA GLN A 78 -20.67 -7.81 -0.68
C GLN A 78 -20.26 -6.50 -1.30
N THR A 79 -21.05 -5.46 -1.08
CA THR A 79 -20.76 -4.13 -1.61
C THR A 79 -20.60 -3.14 -0.46
N THR A 80 -19.77 -2.12 -0.70
CA THR A 80 -19.71 -0.95 0.16
C THR A 80 -21.03 -0.16 0.11
N PRO A 81 -21.29 0.75 1.06
CA PRO A 81 -22.47 1.62 1.00
C PRO A 81 -22.56 2.49 -0.26
N TYR A 82 -21.45 2.70 -0.96
CA TYR A 82 -21.38 3.44 -2.24
C TYR A 82 -21.25 2.52 -3.46
N GLY A 83 -21.74 1.27 -3.36
CA GLY A 83 -21.95 0.37 -4.49
C GLY A 83 -20.71 -0.36 -5.01
N MET A 84 -19.54 -0.20 -4.37
CA MET A 84 -18.31 -0.86 -4.79
C MET A 84 -18.28 -2.32 -4.27
N GLU A 85 -17.92 -3.26 -5.13
CA GLU A 85 -17.68 -4.64 -4.73
C GLU A 85 -16.46 -4.74 -3.80
N VAL A 86 -16.59 -5.53 -2.73
CA VAL A 86 -15.51 -5.77 -1.76
C VAL A 86 -14.65 -6.91 -2.28
N GLU A 87 -13.37 -6.62 -2.56
CA GLU A 87 -12.36 -7.57 -3.00
C GLU A 87 -11.27 -7.70 -1.92
N ASP A 88 -10.56 -8.83 -1.89
CA ASP A 88 -9.37 -9.06 -1.04
C ASP A 88 -9.61 -8.75 0.46
N PHE A 89 -10.75 -9.18 0.99
CA PHE A 89 -11.11 -8.93 2.37
C PHE A 89 -10.34 -9.84 3.33
N ILE A 90 -9.47 -9.26 4.15
CA ILE A 90 -8.56 -9.96 5.07
C ILE A 90 -8.72 -9.56 6.55
N LEU A 91 -9.73 -8.77 6.89
CA LEU A 91 -9.82 -8.20 8.25
C LEU A 91 -10.01 -9.25 9.35
N HIS A 92 -10.71 -10.36 9.09
CA HIS A 92 -10.88 -11.41 10.10
C HIS A 92 -9.53 -12.06 10.42
N GLU A 93 -8.82 -12.54 9.39
CA GLU A 93 -7.50 -13.17 9.54
C GLU A 93 -6.48 -12.22 10.19
N MET A 94 -6.40 -10.98 9.70
CA MET A 94 -5.49 -9.98 10.23
C MET A 94 -5.79 -9.64 11.69
N THR A 95 -7.08 -9.54 12.06
CA THR A 95 -7.51 -9.27 13.43
C THR A 95 -7.17 -10.43 14.36
N ASP A 96 -7.36 -11.68 13.92
CA ASP A 96 -7.02 -12.87 14.69
C ASP A 96 -5.51 -12.95 14.93
N ALA A 97 -4.72 -12.78 13.88
CA ALA A 97 -3.26 -12.78 13.99
C ALA A 97 -2.75 -11.69 14.92
N LEU A 98 -3.29 -10.48 14.84
CA LEU A 98 -2.89 -9.36 15.70
C LEU A 98 -3.36 -9.55 17.14
N ALA A 99 -4.57 -10.03 17.38
CA ALA A 99 -5.08 -10.31 18.72
C ALA A 99 -4.23 -11.36 19.43
N LEU A 100 -3.80 -12.40 18.70
CA LEU A 100 -2.91 -13.44 19.20
C LEU A 100 -1.49 -12.87 19.49
N SER A 101 -0.87 -12.23 18.52
CA SER A 101 0.52 -11.75 18.63
C SER A 101 0.69 -10.62 19.65
N SER A 102 -0.36 -9.88 19.96
CA SER A 102 -0.37 -8.80 20.96
C SER A 102 -0.83 -9.24 22.35
N ASP A 103 -1.15 -10.51 22.55
CA ASP A 103 -1.75 -11.03 23.81
C ASP A 103 -2.99 -10.21 24.22
N TYR A 104 -3.83 -9.83 23.27
CA TYR A 104 -4.92 -8.87 23.49
C TYR A 104 -5.82 -9.26 24.66
N GLU A 105 -6.28 -10.51 24.74
CA GLU A 105 -7.19 -10.97 25.80
C GLU A 105 -6.55 -10.97 27.18
N ALA A 106 -5.32 -11.47 27.29
CA ALA A 106 -4.58 -11.48 28.56
C ALA A 106 -4.33 -10.05 29.06
N ARG A 107 -3.91 -9.16 28.17
CA ARG A 107 -3.69 -7.74 28.50
C ARG A 107 -4.98 -7.03 28.90
N ARG A 108 -6.10 -7.35 28.28
CA ARG A 108 -7.41 -6.82 28.69
C ARG A 108 -7.78 -7.25 30.10
N ALA A 109 -7.57 -8.52 30.44
CA ALA A 109 -7.82 -9.04 31.78
C ALA A 109 -6.93 -8.36 32.83
N GLU A 110 -5.65 -8.16 32.54
CA GLU A 110 -4.73 -7.42 33.42
C GLU A 110 -5.15 -5.96 33.62
N ILE A 111 -5.55 -5.30 32.55
CA ILE A 111 -6.05 -3.91 32.58
C ILE A 111 -7.33 -3.81 33.42
N ALA A 112 -8.23 -4.77 33.32
CA ALA A 112 -9.45 -4.81 34.16
C ALA A 112 -9.11 -4.91 35.65
N LYS A 113 -8.18 -5.79 36.02
CA LYS A 113 -7.66 -5.91 37.43
C LYS A 113 -7.01 -4.62 37.88
N TRP A 114 -6.14 -4.04 37.07
CA TRP A 114 -5.51 -2.76 37.37
C TRP A 114 -6.55 -1.66 37.60
N ASN A 115 -7.52 -1.55 36.73
CA ASN A 115 -8.55 -0.50 36.82
C ASN A 115 -9.48 -0.65 38.01
N ALA A 116 -9.72 -1.86 38.46
CA ALA A 116 -10.47 -2.12 39.69
C ALA A 116 -9.70 -1.66 40.94
N ALA A 117 -8.38 -1.83 40.95
CA ALA A 117 -7.53 -1.44 42.09
C ALA A 117 -7.15 0.05 42.08
N ASN A 118 -7.30 0.76 40.99
CA ASN A 118 -6.86 2.17 40.83
C ASN A 118 -8.06 3.08 40.55
N PRO A 119 -8.46 3.93 41.51
CA PRO A 119 -9.66 4.77 41.31
C PRO A 119 -9.44 5.96 40.39
N ILE A 120 -8.22 6.48 40.28
CA ILE A 120 -7.91 7.72 39.55
C ILE A 120 -7.34 7.41 38.17
N LEU A 121 -6.24 6.66 38.10
CA LEU A 121 -5.58 6.30 36.85
C LEU A 121 -6.23 5.06 36.25
N LYS A 122 -6.55 5.12 34.98
CA LYS A 122 -7.11 4.00 34.22
C LYS A 122 -6.21 3.68 33.02
N LYS A 123 -6.12 2.41 32.69
CA LYS A 123 -5.46 1.89 31.51
C LYS A 123 -6.51 1.48 30.47
N GLY A 124 -6.13 1.47 29.21
CA GLY A 124 -6.96 0.98 28.11
C GLY A 124 -6.11 0.33 27.04
N ILE A 125 -6.73 -0.54 26.27
CA ILE A 125 -6.19 -1.12 25.04
C ILE A 125 -7.31 -1.21 24.03
N ALA A 126 -7.03 -0.93 22.79
CA ALA A 126 -7.97 -1.09 21.67
C ALA A 126 -7.25 -1.71 20.48
N LEU A 127 -8.01 -2.48 19.70
CA LEU A 127 -7.62 -2.96 18.39
C LEU A 127 -8.66 -2.41 17.41
N THR A 128 -8.20 -1.60 16.46
CA THR A 128 -9.06 -0.94 15.47
C THR A 128 -8.58 -1.29 14.06
N PRO A 129 -9.40 -1.96 13.27
CA PRO A 129 -9.06 -2.25 11.88
C PRO A 129 -9.21 -1.00 11.01
N VAL A 130 -8.49 -0.97 9.90
CA VAL A 130 -8.55 0.12 8.95
C VAL A 130 -8.85 -0.41 7.55
N LYS A 131 -9.87 0.18 6.90
CA LYS A 131 -10.04 0.13 5.45
C LYS A 131 -9.90 1.55 4.92
N PHE A 132 -8.92 1.78 4.06
CA PHE A 132 -8.64 3.11 3.55
C PHE A 132 -8.58 3.13 2.02
N GLY A 133 -9.39 3.99 1.41
CA GLY A 133 -9.35 4.24 -0.03
C GLY A 133 -8.27 5.24 -0.37
N ILE A 134 -7.45 4.90 -1.36
CA ILE A 134 -6.50 5.80 -1.99
C ILE A 134 -7.00 6.13 -3.39
N SER A 135 -6.74 7.26 -3.91
CA SER A 135 -7.01 7.76 -5.24
C SER A 135 -7.86 9.03 -5.25
N PHE A 136 -7.69 9.79 -6.33
CA PHE A 136 -8.56 10.92 -6.62
C PHE A 136 -9.80 10.46 -7.38
N THR A 137 -10.94 11.14 -7.17
CA THR A 137 -12.13 11.01 -8.02
C THR A 137 -11.88 11.53 -9.44
N LEU A 138 -10.96 12.51 -9.59
CA LEU A 138 -10.45 12.91 -10.91
C LEU A 138 -9.44 11.85 -11.38
N THR A 139 -9.91 10.90 -12.17
CA THR A 139 -9.15 9.69 -12.53
C THR A 139 -7.81 9.96 -13.19
N HIS A 140 -7.68 11.05 -13.98
CA HIS A 140 -6.42 11.47 -14.61
C HIS A 140 -5.31 11.87 -13.60
N LEU A 141 -5.67 12.16 -12.35
CA LEU A 141 -4.69 12.43 -11.29
C LEU A 141 -4.10 11.17 -10.66
N ASN A 142 -4.54 9.97 -11.07
CA ASN A 142 -4.04 8.71 -10.51
C ASN A 142 -2.96 8.12 -11.42
N GLN A 143 -1.87 8.87 -11.65
CA GLN A 143 -0.74 8.46 -12.48
C GLN A 143 0.56 9.08 -12.00
N ALA A 144 1.68 8.42 -12.29
CA ALA A 144 3.02 8.95 -12.07
C ALA A 144 4.02 8.40 -13.10
N GLY A 145 5.07 9.20 -13.34
CA GLY A 145 6.24 8.79 -14.09
C GLY A 145 7.47 8.67 -13.18
N ALA A 146 8.47 7.96 -13.66
CA ALA A 146 9.79 7.85 -13.01
C ALA A 146 10.88 7.76 -14.05
N LEU A 147 12.11 8.08 -13.63
CA LEU A 147 13.32 7.92 -14.42
C LEU A 147 14.36 7.22 -13.54
N VAL A 148 14.94 6.14 -14.03
CA VAL A 148 15.98 5.37 -13.33
C VAL A 148 17.20 5.26 -14.22
N HIS A 149 18.38 5.50 -13.63
CA HIS A 149 19.70 5.31 -14.24
C HIS A 149 20.52 4.37 -13.37
N VAL A 150 21.16 3.39 -13.97
CA VAL A 150 22.20 2.59 -13.35
C VAL A 150 23.53 3.05 -13.95
N TYR A 151 24.47 3.45 -13.09
CA TYR A 151 25.82 3.81 -13.50
C TYR A 151 26.72 2.59 -13.63
N SER A 152 27.83 2.76 -14.32
CA SER A 152 28.78 1.65 -14.55
C SER A 152 29.48 1.13 -13.30
N ASP A 153 29.39 1.85 -12.19
CA ASP A 153 29.83 1.42 -10.86
C ASP A 153 28.77 0.66 -10.06
N GLY A 154 27.59 0.44 -10.66
CA GLY A 154 26.46 -0.22 -10.02
C GLY A 154 25.58 0.69 -9.17
N SER A 155 25.95 1.95 -8.97
CA SER A 155 25.09 2.89 -8.25
C SER A 155 23.83 3.21 -9.06
N VAL A 156 22.71 3.42 -8.35
CA VAL A 156 21.41 3.71 -8.96
C VAL A 156 21.00 5.13 -8.62
N HIS A 157 20.67 5.90 -9.63
CA HIS A 157 20.12 7.23 -9.48
C HIS A 157 18.70 7.27 -10.03
N MET A 158 17.76 7.74 -9.24
CA MET A 158 16.36 7.81 -9.67
C MET A 158 15.71 9.15 -9.38
N ASN A 159 14.70 9.43 -10.20
CA ASN A 159 13.83 10.59 -10.07
C ASN A 159 12.39 10.11 -10.13
N HIS A 160 11.57 10.61 -9.22
CA HIS A 160 10.13 10.46 -9.25
C HIS A 160 9.47 11.77 -8.77
N GLY A 161 8.19 11.94 -9.07
CA GLY A 161 7.49 13.18 -8.77
C GLY A 161 6.87 13.28 -7.37
N GLY A 162 7.05 12.27 -6.54
CA GLY A 162 6.53 12.28 -5.17
C GLY A 162 7.30 13.23 -4.27
N THR A 163 6.56 14.00 -3.44
CA THR A 163 7.12 14.96 -2.48
C THR A 163 7.30 14.30 -1.12
N GLU A 164 8.49 14.45 -0.52
CA GLU A 164 8.73 14.06 0.87
C GLU A 164 8.13 15.10 1.82
N MET A 165 7.27 14.64 2.73
CA MET A 165 6.59 15.45 3.73
C MET A 165 6.73 14.86 5.14
N GLY A 166 7.78 14.10 5.38
CA GLY A 166 8.02 13.36 6.62
C GLY A 166 7.33 11.99 6.69
N GLN A 167 6.76 11.51 5.58
CA GLN A 167 6.12 10.19 5.49
C GLN A 167 7.08 9.07 5.09
N GLY A 168 8.36 9.37 4.85
CA GLY A 168 9.37 8.42 4.43
C GLY A 168 9.21 7.93 2.98
N LEU A 169 8.61 8.77 2.11
CA LEU A 169 8.33 8.40 0.73
C LEU A 169 9.60 8.04 -0.03
N PHE A 170 10.64 8.86 0.08
CA PHE A 170 11.89 8.64 -0.65
C PHE A 170 12.54 7.31 -0.27
N GLN A 171 12.58 6.99 1.03
CA GLN A 171 13.10 5.71 1.51
C GLN A 171 12.28 4.51 1.00
N LYS A 172 10.96 4.62 0.99
CA LYS A 172 10.07 3.56 0.47
C LYS A 172 10.30 3.32 -1.03
N ILE A 173 10.46 4.38 -1.80
CA ILE A 173 10.69 4.25 -3.24
C ILE A 173 12.11 3.75 -3.54
N ALA A 174 13.12 4.19 -2.78
CA ALA A 174 14.46 3.62 -2.86
C ALA A 174 14.46 2.10 -2.60
N GLN A 175 13.69 1.65 -1.61
CA GLN A 175 13.52 0.23 -1.30
C GLN A 175 12.92 -0.56 -2.48
N VAL A 176 11.97 0.03 -3.20
CA VAL A 176 11.42 -0.61 -4.42
C VAL A 176 12.51 -0.85 -5.46
N ALA A 177 13.33 0.17 -5.77
CA ALA A 177 14.42 0.03 -6.72
C ALA A 177 15.47 -0.99 -6.24
N ALA A 178 15.89 -0.89 -4.98
CA ALA A 178 16.84 -1.82 -4.37
C ALA A 178 16.36 -3.28 -4.45
N THR A 179 15.10 -3.52 -4.09
CA THR A 179 14.48 -4.86 -4.19
C THR A 179 14.43 -5.37 -5.64
N ARG A 180 14.16 -4.50 -6.62
CA ARG A 180 14.10 -4.94 -8.03
C ARG A 180 15.45 -5.32 -8.60
N PHE A 181 16.52 -4.64 -8.17
CA PHE A 181 17.90 -4.94 -8.58
C PHE A 181 18.63 -5.90 -7.64
N GLY A 182 18.03 -6.25 -6.50
CA GLY A 182 18.67 -7.12 -5.50
C GLY A 182 19.89 -6.47 -4.83
N ILE A 183 19.92 -5.14 -4.67
CA ILE A 183 21.03 -4.36 -4.12
C ILE A 183 20.67 -3.75 -2.75
N ASP A 184 21.67 -3.22 -2.05
CA ASP A 184 21.43 -2.46 -0.82
C ASP A 184 20.75 -1.12 -1.13
N VAL A 185 19.86 -0.69 -0.25
CA VAL A 185 19.13 0.58 -0.41
C VAL A 185 20.06 1.80 -0.34
N SER A 186 21.21 1.69 0.29
CA SER A 186 22.24 2.75 0.33
C SER A 186 22.89 3.06 -1.03
N ASP A 187 22.80 2.10 -1.98
CA ASP A 187 23.31 2.28 -3.34
C ASP A 187 22.32 3.05 -4.24
N VAL A 188 21.13 3.36 -3.71
CA VAL A 188 20.09 4.09 -4.43
C VAL A 188 20.04 5.55 -3.99
N LYS A 189 20.27 6.47 -4.93
CA LYS A 189 20.19 7.92 -4.71
C LYS A 189 18.94 8.51 -5.36
N ILE A 190 18.24 9.35 -4.62
CA ILE A 190 17.07 10.10 -5.10
C ILE A 190 17.43 11.57 -5.12
N THR A 191 17.15 12.25 -6.23
CA THR A 191 17.27 13.71 -6.28
C THR A 191 15.98 14.38 -5.85
N ALA A 192 16.09 15.62 -5.40
CA ALA A 192 14.96 16.46 -5.11
C ALA A 192 13.98 16.54 -6.30
N THR A 193 12.70 16.55 -5.99
CA THR A 193 11.64 16.66 -7.00
C THR A 193 11.56 18.10 -7.52
N ASP A 194 11.58 18.24 -8.84
CA ASP A 194 11.30 19.49 -9.53
C ASP A 194 10.58 19.24 -10.86
N THR A 195 9.95 20.27 -11.41
CA THR A 195 9.11 20.17 -12.61
C THR A 195 9.88 19.88 -13.90
N GLY A 196 11.20 19.97 -13.90
CA GLY A 196 12.06 19.69 -15.05
C GLY A 196 12.42 18.23 -15.24
N LYS A 197 12.13 17.36 -14.27
CA LYS A 197 12.69 16.00 -14.25
C LYS A 197 11.71 14.88 -14.61
N VAL A 198 10.47 14.95 -14.13
CA VAL A 198 9.52 13.84 -14.24
C VAL A 198 8.17 14.30 -14.79
N PRO A 199 7.78 13.84 -15.98
CA PRO A 199 6.49 14.16 -16.57
C PRO A 199 5.37 13.31 -15.95
N ASN A 200 4.13 13.75 -16.15
CA ASN A 200 2.91 13.00 -15.81
C ASN A 200 2.80 12.59 -14.33
N THR A 201 3.33 13.40 -13.44
CA THR A 201 3.23 13.16 -12.01
C THR A 201 2.07 13.94 -11.42
N SER A 202 1.21 13.25 -10.70
CA SER A 202 0.13 13.86 -9.94
C SER A 202 0.64 14.44 -8.63
N ALA A 203 -0.15 15.33 -8.03
CA ALA A 203 0.15 15.86 -6.70
C ALA A 203 0.30 14.71 -5.68
N THR A 204 1.23 14.89 -4.73
CA THR A 204 1.42 13.93 -3.63
C THR A 204 0.31 14.11 -2.60
N ALA A 205 -0.85 13.54 -2.91
CA ALA A 205 -2.08 13.60 -2.14
C ALA A 205 -2.89 12.32 -2.32
N ALA A 206 -4.11 12.26 -1.81
CA ALA A 206 -5.01 11.11 -1.87
C ALA A 206 -4.38 9.79 -1.36
N SER A 207 -3.37 9.87 -0.51
CA SER A 207 -2.64 8.75 0.08
C SER A 207 -2.00 7.77 -0.93
N SER A 208 -1.82 8.20 -2.18
CA SER A 208 -1.33 7.37 -3.29
C SER A 208 0.16 7.57 -3.62
N GLY A 209 0.89 8.36 -2.83
CA GLY A 209 2.28 8.70 -3.15
C GLY A 209 3.20 7.48 -3.27
N SER A 210 3.12 6.52 -2.34
CA SER A 210 3.93 5.29 -2.40
C SER A 210 3.50 4.38 -3.54
N ASP A 211 2.19 4.23 -3.77
CA ASP A 211 1.63 3.42 -4.83
C ASP A 211 2.06 3.95 -6.21
N LEU A 212 1.71 5.18 -6.53
CA LEU A 212 1.98 5.77 -7.84
C LEU A 212 3.46 5.81 -8.17
N ASN A 213 4.28 6.37 -7.29
CA ASN A 213 5.70 6.56 -7.56
C ASN A 213 6.48 5.24 -7.45
N GLY A 214 6.12 4.37 -6.50
CA GLY A 214 6.74 3.06 -6.35
C GLY A 214 6.52 2.17 -7.55
N MET A 215 5.30 2.11 -8.07
CA MET A 215 4.98 1.32 -9.25
C MET A 215 5.59 1.90 -10.53
N ALA A 216 5.70 3.23 -10.65
CA ALA A 216 6.41 3.86 -11.77
C ALA A 216 7.91 3.53 -11.74
N VAL A 217 8.55 3.59 -10.56
CA VAL A 217 9.95 3.18 -10.40
C VAL A 217 10.13 1.69 -10.67
N LYS A 218 9.21 0.85 -10.17
CA LYS A 218 9.22 -0.59 -10.47
C LYS A 218 9.22 -0.87 -11.96
N ASP A 219 8.36 -0.21 -12.73
CA ASP A 219 8.28 -0.38 -14.20
C ASP A 219 9.60 0.02 -14.88
N ALA A 220 10.22 1.13 -14.45
CA ALA A 220 11.54 1.51 -14.97
C ALA A 220 12.63 0.48 -14.64
N CYS A 221 12.69 0.02 -13.39
CA CYS A 221 13.66 -0.98 -12.95
C CYS A 221 13.47 -2.31 -13.68
N ASP A 222 12.21 -2.75 -13.86
CA ASP A 222 11.90 -4.00 -14.57
C ASP A 222 12.37 -3.96 -16.02
N LYS A 223 12.25 -2.82 -16.71
CA LYS A 223 12.76 -2.62 -18.07
C LYS A 223 14.30 -2.72 -18.14
N ILE A 224 15.01 -2.15 -17.18
CA ILE A 224 16.47 -2.26 -17.10
C ILE A 224 16.87 -3.69 -16.79
N ARG A 225 16.26 -4.29 -15.76
CA ARG A 225 16.55 -5.67 -15.36
C ARG A 225 16.33 -6.66 -16.51
N ALA A 226 15.23 -6.51 -17.24
CA ALA A 226 14.93 -7.37 -18.40
C ALA A 226 16.04 -7.30 -19.47
N ARG A 227 16.59 -6.08 -19.74
CA ARG A 227 17.71 -5.92 -20.68
C ARG A 227 19.00 -6.55 -20.17
N LEU A 228 19.30 -6.39 -18.87
CA LEU A 228 20.47 -7.01 -18.26
C LEU A 228 20.36 -8.54 -18.29
N SER A 229 19.20 -9.09 -17.95
CA SER A 229 18.95 -10.53 -18.00
C SER A 229 19.07 -11.07 -19.44
N ALA A 230 18.47 -10.40 -20.42
CA ALA A 230 18.57 -10.82 -21.82
C ALA A 230 20.03 -10.78 -22.33
N PHE A 231 20.76 -9.73 -21.99
CA PHE A 231 22.17 -9.60 -22.34
C PHE A 231 23.02 -10.71 -21.71
N LEU A 232 22.84 -10.99 -20.42
CA LEU A 232 23.60 -12.04 -19.73
C LEU A 232 23.25 -13.42 -20.25
N ALA A 233 21.97 -13.68 -20.56
CA ALA A 233 21.52 -14.94 -21.15
C ALA A 233 22.19 -15.20 -22.51
N GLU A 234 22.25 -14.17 -23.37
CA GLU A 234 22.95 -14.27 -24.68
C GLU A 234 24.45 -14.41 -24.50
N HIS A 235 25.05 -13.62 -23.60
CA HIS A 235 26.49 -13.62 -23.35
C HIS A 235 27.03 -14.95 -22.85
N HIS A 236 26.26 -15.66 -22.04
CA HIS A 236 26.62 -16.95 -21.45
C HIS A 236 25.97 -18.17 -22.12
N GLY A 237 25.04 -17.94 -23.05
CA GLY A 237 24.32 -19.03 -23.71
C GLY A 237 23.41 -19.84 -22.76
N VAL A 238 22.79 -19.18 -21.79
CA VAL A 238 21.94 -19.80 -20.75
C VAL A 238 20.49 -19.31 -20.85
N ASP A 239 19.59 -20.01 -20.15
CA ASP A 239 18.20 -19.60 -20.06
C ASP A 239 18.07 -18.32 -19.20
N ILE A 240 17.28 -17.37 -19.66
CA ILE A 240 17.03 -16.09 -18.97
C ILE A 240 16.43 -16.31 -17.58
N ASP A 241 15.63 -17.35 -17.38
CA ASP A 241 15.00 -17.68 -16.11
C ASP A 241 16.00 -18.22 -15.07
N SER A 242 17.21 -18.60 -15.48
CA SER A 242 18.29 -18.99 -14.58
C SER A 242 19.00 -17.81 -13.93
N ILE A 243 18.69 -16.56 -14.35
CA ILE A 243 19.39 -15.37 -13.88
C ILE A 243 18.64 -14.74 -12.70
N THR A 244 19.30 -14.66 -11.54
CA THR A 244 18.73 -14.08 -10.34
C THR A 244 19.54 -12.88 -9.85
N PHE A 245 18.84 -11.92 -9.21
CA PHE A 245 19.40 -10.68 -8.67
C PHE A 245 19.08 -10.65 -7.18
N GLU A 246 20.09 -10.81 -6.33
CA GLU A 246 19.91 -10.82 -4.89
C GLU A 246 21.22 -10.49 -4.15
N ASN A 247 21.16 -9.91 -2.97
CA ASN A 247 22.30 -9.65 -2.11
C ASN A 247 23.46 -8.90 -2.79
N SER A 248 23.14 -7.92 -3.63
CA SER A 248 24.08 -7.15 -4.49
C SER A 248 24.85 -8.02 -5.48
N ARG A 249 24.36 -9.24 -5.76
CA ARG A 249 24.93 -10.17 -6.72
C ARG A 249 23.95 -10.49 -7.83
N VAL A 250 24.51 -10.92 -8.95
CA VAL A 250 23.76 -11.46 -10.10
C VAL A 250 24.30 -12.84 -10.40
N HIS A 251 23.49 -13.85 -10.17
CA HIS A 251 23.84 -15.25 -10.40
C HIS A 251 23.43 -15.65 -11.82
N VAL A 252 24.34 -16.24 -12.56
CA VAL A 252 24.14 -16.72 -13.94
C VAL A 252 24.72 -18.11 -14.03
N THR A 253 23.92 -19.12 -13.71
CA THR A 253 24.34 -20.53 -13.67
C THR A 253 25.62 -20.71 -12.82
N ASP A 254 26.78 -20.93 -13.47
CA ASP A 254 28.08 -21.13 -12.80
C ASP A 254 28.86 -19.83 -12.56
N HIS A 255 28.31 -18.70 -12.95
CA HIS A 255 28.95 -17.39 -12.81
C HIS A 255 28.22 -16.55 -11.74
N ASP A 256 28.99 -15.84 -10.94
CA ASP A 256 28.52 -14.99 -9.87
C ASP A 256 29.18 -13.61 -9.94
N TYR A 257 28.42 -12.62 -10.35
CA TYR A 257 28.85 -11.24 -10.51
C TYR A 257 28.35 -10.36 -9.38
N SER A 258 29.08 -9.33 -9.02
CA SER A 258 28.47 -8.18 -8.33
C SER A 258 27.56 -7.43 -9.30
N PHE A 259 26.57 -6.71 -8.78
CA PHE A 259 25.71 -5.86 -9.61
C PHE A 259 26.53 -4.80 -10.36
N ALA A 260 27.61 -4.27 -9.74
CA ALA A 260 28.53 -3.32 -10.36
C ALA A 260 29.29 -3.92 -11.58
N GLU A 261 29.76 -5.17 -11.46
CA GLU A 261 30.41 -5.86 -12.60
C GLU A 261 29.43 -6.06 -13.75
N VAL A 262 28.19 -6.41 -13.48
CA VAL A 262 27.15 -6.53 -14.53
C VAL A 262 26.87 -5.18 -15.17
N ALA A 263 26.76 -4.10 -14.40
CA ALA A 263 26.55 -2.75 -14.92
C ALA A 263 27.72 -2.30 -15.81
N ALA A 264 28.98 -2.53 -15.39
CA ALA A 264 30.15 -2.23 -16.16
C ALA A 264 30.23 -3.05 -17.47
N LEU A 265 29.94 -4.35 -17.39
CA LEU A 265 29.92 -5.24 -18.56
C LEU A 265 28.84 -4.82 -19.55
N ALA A 266 27.64 -4.51 -19.07
CA ALA A 266 26.54 -4.02 -19.90
C ALA A 266 26.89 -2.69 -20.58
N TYR A 267 27.53 -1.75 -19.88
CA TYR A 267 28.02 -0.50 -20.46
C TYR A 267 28.99 -0.73 -21.59
N GLN A 268 30.00 -1.60 -21.39
CA GLN A 268 31.01 -1.95 -22.41
C GLN A 268 30.39 -2.59 -23.65
N ASN A 269 29.27 -3.30 -23.48
CA ASN A 269 28.51 -3.94 -24.56
C ASN A 269 27.39 -3.06 -25.12
N ARG A 270 27.33 -1.78 -24.75
CA ARG A 270 26.38 -0.79 -25.26
C ARG A 270 24.92 -1.15 -24.93
N ILE A 271 24.66 -1.78 -23.78
CA ILE A 271 23.34 -2.06 -23.27
C ILE A 271 22.82 -0.82 -22.52
N PRO A 272 21.62 -0.30 -22.83
CA PRO A 272 21.09 0.89 -22.18
C PRO A 272 20.78 0.65 -20.69
N LEU A 273 21.39 1.45 -19.82
CA LEU A 273 21.29 1.38 -18.36
C LEU A 273 20.30 2.39 -17.76
N SER A 274 19.44 2.96 -18.58
CA SER A 274 18.40 3.90 -18.12
C SER A 274 17.04 3.54 -18.70
N ALA A 275 15.99 3.87 -17.96
CA ALA A 275 14.61 3.73 -18.42
C ALA A 275 13.70 4.73 -17.74
N THR A 276 12.62 5.12 -18.46
CA THR A 276 11.47 5.77 -17.87
C THR A 276 10.43 4.71 -17.51
N GLY A 277 9.76 4.94 -16.38
CA GLY A 277 8.61 4.14 -15.95
C GLY A 277 7.35 4.98 -15.89
N PHE A 278 6.22 4.30 -16.01
CA PHE A 278 4.90 4.93 -15.91
C PHE A 278 3.93 3.98 -15.23
N TYR A 279 3.07 4.56 -14.38
CA TYR A 279 2.00 3.82 -13.73
C TYR A 279 0.72 4.63 -13.65
N LYS A 280 -0.39 3.97 -13.80
CA LYS A 280 -1.73 4.47 -13.52
C LYS A 280 -2.47 3.48 -12.64
N THR A 281 -3.13 3.97 -11.59
CA THR A 281 -3.88 3.11 -10.66
C THR A 281 -5.00 2.37 -11.43
N PRO A 282 -5.03 1.03 -11.36
CA PRO A 282 -6.05 0.26 -12.06
C PRO A 282 -7.41 0.35 -11.36
N LYS A 283 -8.47 0.03 -12.11
CA LYS A 283 -9.83 -0.16 -11.60
C LYS A 283 -10.43 1.06 -10.86
N VAL A 284 -9.85 2.26 -10.95
CA VAL A 284 -10.46 3.47 -10.40
C VAL A 284 -11.52 4.02 -11.34
N ALA A 285 -12.64 4.46 -10.79
CA ALA A 285 -13.74 5.03 -11.55
C ALA A 285 -14.48 6.09 -10.72
N TRP A 286 -15.10 7.03 -11.39
CA TRP A 286 -15.99 8.02 -10.80
C TRP A 286 -17.11 8.38 -11.76
N ASP A 287 -18.35 8.15 -11.33
CA ASP A 287 -19.55 8.62 -12.01
C ASP A 287 -20.12 9.83 -11.24
N ARG A 288 -19.91 11.01 -11.79
CA ARG A 288 -20.34 12.26 -11.15
C ARG A 288 -21.86 12.41 -11.09
N ILE A 289 -22.60 11.77 -12.01
CA ILE A 289 -24.06 11.90 -12.10
C ILE A 289 -24.72 11.05 -11.03
N LYS A 290 -24.25 9.81 -10.88
CA LYS A 290 -24.74 8.87 -9.88
C LYS A 290 -24.14 9.10 -8.49
N GLY A 291 -23.00 9.80 -8.41
CA GLY A 291 -22.22 9.90 -7.17
C GLY A 291 -21.51 8.59 -6.81
N ASP A 292 -21.40 7.65 -7.73
CA ASP A 292 -20.74 6.37 -7.51
C ASP A 292 -19.26 6.47 -7.82
N GLY A 293 -18.44 5.85 -6.97
CA GLY A 293 -16.99 5.83 -7.14
C GLY A 293 -16.38 4.49 -6.78
N ARG A 294 -15.28 4.18 -7.48
CA ARG A 294 -14.43 3.05 -7.12
C ARG A 294 -13.02 3.58 -6.85
N PRO A 295 -12.63 3.78 -5.57
CA PRO A 295 -11.25 4.02 -5.20
C PRO A 295 -10.45 2.71 -5.29
N PHE A 296 -9.13 2.83 -5.29
CA PHE A 296 -8.26 1.73 -4.92
C PHE A 296 -8.13 1.74 -3.39
N PHE A 297 -8.26 0.61 -2.71
CA PHE A 297 -8.20 0.60 -1.25
C PHE A 297 -7.43 -0.59 -0.69
N TYR A 298 -7.00 -0.44 0.56
CA TYR A 298 -6.32 -1.44 1.37
C TYR A 298 -7.08 -1.68 2.68
N PHE A 299 -6.94 -2.87 3.19
CA PHE A 299 -7.38 -3.26 4.54
C PHE A 299 -6.23 -3.20 5.52
#